data_2fd8f6eb1a1f8980c9de48a06a63fdb7
#
_entry.id   2fd8f6eb1a1f8980c9de48a06a63fdb7
#
_cell.length_a   1.000
_cell.length_b   1.000
_cell.length_c   1.000
_cell.angle_alpha   90.00
_cell.angle_beta   90.00
_cell.angle_gamma   90.00
#
_symmetry.space_group_name_H-M   'P 1'
#
loop_
_entity.id
_entity.type
_entity.pdbx_description
1 polymer ?
#
loop_
_entity_poly.entity_id
_entity_poly.type
_entity_poly.pdbx_seq_one_letter_code
_entity_poly.pdbx_strand_id
1 'polypeptide(L)'
;MSSAGVLEVAEVTRVQLFSEGGDTWLALAPEVTLLSGLVLLFIVPNLGDAKWRIPLTQVRFPVLFGGRRFTATSDPRLPAMLAIATLLLALWQALISQGADAKTWLLTSGSGAEANILLRVDAFSRIFEIMFYAALLLAAVASIDRLPARRAGSEIQQLIDNRRQVDFYLLLLMTAFGMSIVTMSMDLFVLFIGLEIASLSIYVLVAFHKETPEGAEGGVKYFIVGAVSSAVALYGISLLYLWNGNLQ
;
A
#
# COMPACT_ATOMS: atom_id res chain seq x y z
N MET A 1 43.06 28.87 -3.08
CA MET A 1 41.96 27.97 -2.66
C MET A 1 41.03 27.90 -3.85
N SER A 2 41.05 26.75 -4.52
CA SER A 2 40.43 26.52 -5.85
C SER A 2 38.92 26.44 -5.78
N SER A 3 38.26 27.15 -6.69
CA SER A 3 36.80 27.13 -6.94
C SER A 3 36.26 25.78 -7.42
N ALA A 4 37.12 24.76 -7.53
CA ALA A 4 36.74 23.39 -7.90
C ALA A 4 36.04 22.60 -6.78
N GLY A 5 36.27 22.95 -5.50
CA GLY A 5 35.70 22.22 -4.37
C GLY A 5 34.23 22.53 -4.05
N VAL A 6 33.64 23.57 -4.66
CA VAL A 6 32.24 23.98 -4.41
C VAL A 6 31.29 23.40 -5.45
N LEU A 7 31.78 22.95 -6.60
CA LEU A 7 30.97 22.33 -7.64
C LEU A 7 30.79 20.81 -7.45
N GLU A 8 31.62 20.17 -6.61
CA GLU A 8 31.56 18.73 -6.35
C GLU A 8 30.46 18.35 -5.32
N VAL A 9 29.95 19.32 -4.56
CA VAL A 9 28.88 19.12 -3.60
C VAL A 9 27.47 19.20 -4.25
N ALA A 10 27.40 19.60 -5.52
CA ALA A 10 26.14 19.76 -6.26
C ALA A 10 25.84 18.64 -7.27
N GLU A 11 26.57 17.54 -7.27
CA GLU A 11 26.11 16.32 -7.90
C GLU A 11 25.06 15.69 -6.99
N VAL A 12 23.89 16.34 -7.01
CA VAL A 12 22.65 15.88 -6.42
C VAL A 12 22.51 14.40 -6.74
N THR A 13 22.46 13.59 -5.71
CA THR A 13 22.03 12.20 -5.67
C THR A 13 20.97 11.96 -6.73
N ARG A 14 21.34 11.53 -7.92
CA ARG A 14 20.38 11.08 -8.93
C ARG A 14 19.85 9.76 -8.45
N VAL A 15 18.65 9.76 -7.95
CA VAL A 15 17.89 8.53 -7.73
C VAL A 15 17.63 7.93 -9.11
N GLN A 16 18.38 6.90 -9.47
CA GLN A 16 18.09 6.12 -10.66
C GLN A 16 16.89 5.22 -10.36
N LEU A 17 15.74 5.61 -10.85
CA LEU A 17 14.48 4.86 -10.66
C LEU A 17 14.46 3.52 -11.38
N PHE A 18 15.41 3.27 -12.32
CA PHE A 18 15.39 2.05 -13.13
C PHE A 18 16.80 1.61 -13.46
N SER A 19 17.11 0.34 -13.24
CA SER A 19 18.30 -0.28 -13.82
C SER A 19 18.09 -0.45 -15.33
N GLU A 20 19.15 -0.50 -16.11
CA GLU A 20 19.15 -0.53 -17.59
C GLU A 20 18.58 -1.82 -18.22
N GLY A 21 17.71 -2.55 -17.54
CA GLY A 21 17.05 -3.76 -18.05
C GLY A 21 15.54 -3.55 -18.22
N GLY A 22 15.00 -3.79 -19.42
CA GLY A 22 13.61 -3.59 -19.79
C GLY A 22 12.56 -4.38 -18.97
N ASP A 23 12.95 -5.18 -18.00
CA ASP A 23 12.08 -6.06 -17.21
C ASP A 23 11.68 -5.48 -15.84
N THR A 24 12.07 -4.24 -15.54
CA THR A 24 11.82 -3.58 -14.24
C THR A 24 10.33 -3.46 -13.92
N TRP A 25 9.50 -3.17 -14.94
CA TRP A 25 8.06 -3.07 -14.78
C TRP A 25 7.40 -4.42 -14.45
N LEU A 26 7.93 -5.51 -15.00
CA LEU A 26 7.46 -6.86 -14.69
C LEU A 26 7.84 -7.27 -13.27
N ALA A 27 9.01 -6.82 -12.81
CA ALA A 27 9.45 -7.07 -11.44
C ALA A 27 8.57 -6.36 -10.40
N LEU A 28 8.08 -5.15 -10.70
CA LEU A 28 7.18 -4.35 -9.84
C LEU A 28 5.70 -4.58 -10.13
N ALA A 29 5.35 -5.52 -10.99
CA ALA A 29 3.96 -5.72 -11.39
C ALA A 29 3.01 -5.97 -10.21
N PRO A 30 3.35 -6.76 -9.16
CA PRO A 30 2.48 -6.95 -8.01
C PRO A 30 2.23 -5.64 -7.25
N GLU A 31 3.26 -4.82 -7.02
CA GLU A 31 3.18 -3.55 -6.29
C GLU A 31 2.35 -2.52 -7.05
N VAL A 32 2.56 -2.42 -8.36
CA VAL A 32 1.76 -1.56 -9.24
C VAL A 32 0.29 -1.99 -9.24
N THR A 33 0.04 -3.30 -9.23
CA THR A 33 -1.31 -3.86 -9.10
C THR A 33 -1.96 -3.49 -7.77
N LEU A 34 -1.24 -3.61 -6.65
CA LEU A 34 -1.74 -3.19 -5.33
C LEU A 34 -2.06 -1.69 -5.30
N LEU A 35 -1.15 -0.85 -5.81
CA LEU A 35 -1.39 0.60 -5.89
C LEU A 35 -2.60 0.93 -6.78
N SER A 36 -2.74 0.27 -7.93
CA SER A 36 -3.91 0.46 -8.80
C SER A 36 -5.20 0.03 -8.11
N GLY A 37 -5.17 -1.07 -7.35
CA GLY A 37 -6.30 -1.53 -6.54
C GLY A 37 -6.68 -0.55 -5.44
N LEU A 38 -5.70 0.05 -4.76
CA LEU A 38 -5.92 1.11 -3.77
C LEU A 38 -6.60 2.33 -4.41
N VAL A 39 -6.12 2.78 -5.55
CA VAL A 39 -6.71 3.91 -6.30
C VAL A 39 -8.13 3.57 -6.74
N LEU A 40 -8.37 2.37 -7.26
CA LEU A 40 -9.70 1.93 -7.67
C LEU A 40 -10.66 1.84 -6.46
N LEU A 41 -10.23 1.28 -5.34
CA LEU A 41 -11.04 1.23 -4.12
C LEU A 41 -11.33 2.63 -3.56
N PHE A 42 -10.44 3.58 -3.74
CA PHE A 42 -10.68 4.96 -3.35
C PHE A 42 -11.65 5.67 -4.30
N ILE A 43 -11.50 5.48 -5.62
CA ILE A 43 -12.28 6.20 -6.64
C ILE A 43 -13.68 5.59 -6.81
N VAL A 44 -13.78 4.27 -7.05
CA VAL A 44 -15.02 3.63 -7.49
C VAL A 44 -16.18 3.79 -6.51
N PRO A 45 -16.01 3.61 -5.19
CA PRO A 45 -17.09 3.85 -4.24
C PRO A 45 -17.46 5.34 -4.07
N ASN A 46 -16.57 6.24 -4.42
CA ASN A 46 -16.80 7.68 -4.34
C ASN A 46 -17.33 8.29 -5.66
N LEU A 47 -17.51 7.48 -6.70
CA LEU A 47 -18.22 7.88 -7.91
C LEU A 47 -19.69 8.08 -7.56
N GLY A 48 -20.13 9.34 -7.52
CA GLY A 48 -21.52 9.69 -7.23
C GLY A 48 -22.47 9.27 -8.35
N ASP A 49 -23.76 9.17 -8.04
CA ASP A 49 -24.84 8.90 -9.02
C ASP A 49 -25.06 10.05 -10.03
N ALA A 50 -24.41 11.19 -9.82
CA ALA A 50 -24.49 12.31 -10.76
C ALA A 50 -23.80 11.93 -12.07
N LYS A 51 -24.59 11.84 -13.12
CA LYS A 51 -24.11 11.55 -14.49
C LYS A 51 -24.07 12.85 -15.28
N TRP A 52 -22.88 13.26 -15.69
CA TRP A 52 -22.73 14.39 -16.58
C TRP A 52 -22.99 13.97 -18.03
N ARG A 53 -23.90 14.67 -18.71
CA ARG A 53 -24.11 14.49 -20.15
C ARG A 53 -23.09 15.33 -20.90
N ILE A 54 -22.30 14.68 -21.75
CA ILE A 54 -21.51 15.43 -22.72
C ILE A 54 -22.49 16.03 -23.76
N PRO A 55 -22.54 17.38 -23.90
CA PRO A 55 -23.32 17.98 -24.95
C PRO A 55 -22.83 17.43 -26.30
N LEU A 56 -23.72 16.97 -27.17
CA LEU A 56 -23.53 16.28 -28.44
C LEU A 56 -23.41 14.76 -28.40
N THR A 57 -23.27 14.08 -27.29
CA THR A 57 -23.23 12.61 -27.23
C THR A 57 -24.23 12.06 -26.25
N GLN A 58 -24.71 10.82 -26.49
CA GLN A 58 -25.58 10.13 -25.54
C GLN A 58 -24.81 9.48 -24.36
N VAL A 59 -23.49 9.69 -24.32
CA VAL A 59 -22.62 9.08 -23.32
C VAL A 59 -22.74 9.86 -22.00
N ARG A 60 -22.96 9.15 -20.92
CA ARG A 60 -23.05 9.69 -19.56
C ARG A 60 -21.83 9.22 -18.76
N PHE A 61 -21.04 10.15 -18.26
CA PHE A 61 -19.94 9.84 -17.35
C PHE A 61 -20.35 10.05 -15.89
N PRO A 62 -19.98 9.14 -14.98
CA PRO A 62 -20.12 9.40 -13.54
C PRO A 62 -19.20 10.55 -13.15
N VAL A 63 -19.71 11.47 -12.32
CA VAL A 63 -18.94 12.63 -11.84
C VAL A 63 -18.41 12.31 -10.45
N LEU A 64 -17.09 12.40 -10.28
CA LEU A 64 -16.48 12.33 -8.95
C LEU A 64 -17.00 13.49 -8.11
N PHE A 65 -17.49 13.17 -6.90
CA PHE A 65 -17.98 14.16 -5.92
C PHE A 65 -19.15 15.04 -6.39
N GLY A 66 -19.83 14.68 -7.47
CA GLY A 66 -20.85 15.50 -8.14
C GLY A 66 -22.28 15.28 -7.69
N GLY A 67 -22.58 14.90 -6.45
CA GLY A 67 -23.95 14.68 -6.01
C GLY A 67 -24.18 15.03 -4.53
N ARG A 68 -25.45 15.29 -4.19
CA ARG A 68 -25.92 15.51 -2.80
C ARG A 68 -25.75 14.28 -1.90
N ARG A 69 -25.38 13.12 -2.47
CA ARG A 69 -25.21 11.82 -1.81
C ARG A 69 -23.92 11.22 -2.30
N PHE A 70 -22.96 11.06 -1.41
CA PHE A 70 -21.83 10.15 -1.60
C PHE A 70 -22.39 8.74 -1.46
N THR A 71 -22.99 8.22 -2.52
CA THR A 71 -23.43 6.85 -2.55
C THR A 71 -22.22 5.99 -2.86
N ALA A 72 -21.71 5.28 -1.86
CA ALA A 72 -21.01 4.05 -2.12
C ALA A 72 -21.89 3.22 -3.06
N THR A 73 -21.28 2.58 -4.05
CA THR A 73 -21.97 1.78 -5.06
C THR A 73 -23.10 0.97 -4.44
N SER A 74 -24.20 0.83 -5.15
CA SER A 74 -25.41 0.14 -4.69
C SER A 74 -25.19 -1.34 -4.32
N ASP A 75 -24.04 -1.92 -4.70
CA ASP A 75 -23.66 -3.28 -4.33
C ASP A 75 -22.64 -3.26 -3.17
N PRO A 76 -23.05 -3.71 -1.96
CA PRO A 76 -22.20 -3.72 -0.79
C PRO A 76 -21.00 -4.69 -0.89
N ARG A 77 -20.97 -5.59 -1.86
CA ARG A 77 -19.89 -6.57 -2.06
C ARG A 77 -18.79 -6.08 -2.99
N LEU A 78 -19.00 -4.98 -3.69
CA LEU A 78 -18.07 -4.49 -4.70
C LEU A 78 -16.69 -4.15 -4.14
N PRO A 79 -16.53 -3.50 -2.96
CA PRO A 79 -15.22 -3.26 -2.38
C PRO A 79 -14.47 -4.55 -2.06
N ALA A 80 -15.18 -5.56 -1.53
CA ALA A 80 -14.60 -6.88 -1.27
C ALA A 80 -14.12 -7.56 -2.55
N MET A 81 -14.95 -7.56 -3.60
CA MET A 81 -14.61 -8.17 -4.88
C MET A 81 -13.41 -7.48 -5.53
N LEU A 82 -13.32 -6.14 -5.47
CA LEU A 82 -12.17 -5.40 -5.98
C LEU A 82 -10.89 -5.73 -5.22
N ALA A 83 -10.93 -5.77 -3.90
CA ALA A 83 -9.76 -6.09 -3.08
C ALA A 83 -9.29 -7.54 -3.31
N ILE A 84 -10.21 -8.49 -3.36
CA ILE A 84 -9.90 -9.91 -3.63
C ILE A 84 -9.31 -10.06 -5.04
N ALA A 85 -9.91 -9.41 -6.05
CA ALA A 85 -9.38 -9.45 -7.42
C ALA A 85 -7.97 -8.85 -7.51
N THR A 86 -7.72 -7.73 -6.80
CA THR A 86 -6.39 -7.10 -6.72
C THR A 86 -5.37 -8.03 -6.08
N LEU A 87 -5.70 -8.64 -4.94
CA LEU A 87 -4.80 -9.58 -4.25
C LEU A 87 -4.57 -10.85 -5.05
N LEU A 88 -5.59 -11.39 -5.72
CA LEU A 88 -5.44 -12.54 -6.61
C LEU A 88 -4.52 -12.23 -7.79
N LEU A 89 -4.67 -11.05 -8.39
CA LEU A 89 -3.83 -10.64 -9.51
C LEU A 89 -2.38 -10.40 -9.06
N ALA A 90 -2.18 -9.74 -7.92
CA ALA A 90 -0.84 -9.54 -7.34
C ALA A 90 -0.17 -10.88 -6.98
N LEU A 91 -0.91 -11.80 -6.36
CA LEU A 91 -0.45 -13.15 -6.05
C LEU A 91 -0.08 -13.93 -7.32
N TRP A 92 -0.92 -13.88 -8.35
CA TRP A 92 -0.66 -14.50 -9.64
C TRP A 92 0.62 -13.97 -10.29
N GLN A 93 0.81 -12.65 -10.29
CA GLN A 93 2.01 -12.00 -10.83
C GLN A 93 3.26 -12.40 -10.04
N ALA A 94 3.19 -12.42 -8.70
CA ALA A 94 4.29 -12.88 -7.85
C ALA A 94 4.66 -14.35 -8.10
N LEU A 95 3.69 -15.23 -8.36
CA LEU A 95 3.91 -16.64 -8.68
C LEU A 95 4.59 -16.82 -10.05
N ILE A 96 4.19 -16.07 -11.07
CA ILE A 96 4.79 -16.18 -12.41
C ILE A 96 6.21 -15.64 -12.41
N SER A 97 6.47 -14.56 -11.67
CA SER A 97 7.78 -13.90 -11.64
C SER A 97 8.85 -14.67 -10.85
N GLN A 98 8.51 -15.78 -10.19
CA GLN A 98 9.49 -16.62 -9.48
C GLN A 98 10.55 -17.26 -10.38
N GLY A 99 10.28 -17.46 -11.68
CA GLY A 99 11.19 -18.07 -12.64
C GLY A 99 12.24 -17.12 -13.21
N ALA A 100 12.21 -15.86 -12.88
CA ALA A 100 13.20 -14.90 -13.33
C ALA A 100 14.41 -14.94 -12.40
N ASP A 101 15.50 -15.57 -12.83
CA ASP A 101 16.80 -15.61 -12.13
C ASP A 101 17.45 -14.21 -11.98
N ALA A 102 16.80 -13.18 -12.42
CA ALA A 102 17.31 -11.82 -12.44
C ALA A 102 17.05 -11.10 -11.11
N LYS A 103 18.10 -10.91 -10.34
CA LYS A 103 18.12 -9.90 -9.28
C LYS A 103 17.88 -8.55 -9.92
N THR A 104 16.70 -7.97 -9.70
CA THR A 104 16.36 -6.67 -10.25
C THR A 104 16.53 -5.61 -9.17
N TRP A 105 17.46 -4.69 -9.40
CA TRP A 105 17.68 -3.52 -8.57
C TRP A 105 16.69 -2.43 -8.95
N LEU A 106 15.81 -2.05 -8.03
CA LEU A 106 14.70 -1.17 -8.38
C LEU A 106 14.92 0.30 -8.07
N LEU A 107 15.68 0.57 -7.01
CA LEU A 107 16.02 1.92 -6.60
C LEU A 107 17.45 1.93 -6.13
N THR A 108 18.26 2.82 -6.71
CA THR A 108 19.63 3.05 -6.26
C THR A 108 19.83 4.53 -5.96
N SER A 109 20.50 4.83 -4.84
CA SER A 109 20.89 6.18 -4.47
C SER A 109 22.38 6.31 -4.67
N GLY A 110 22.82 7.29 -5.47
CA GLY A 110 24.22 7.50 -5.80
C GLY A 110 24.57 7.13 -7.24
N SER A 111 25.80 7.46 -7.67
CA SER A 111 26.32 7.18 -9.02
C SER A 111 27.58 6.33 -8.94
N GLY A 112 27.72 5.34 -9.83
CA GLY A 112 28.91 4.49 -9.94
C GLY A 112 29.01 3.35 -8.93
N ALA A 113 30.22 3.01 -8.51
CA ALA A 113 30.51 1.86 -7.63
C ALA A 113 29.99 2.00 -6.18
N GLU A 114 29.58 3.20 -5.78
CA GLU A 114 29.04 3.51 -4.45
C GLU A 114 27.51 3.70 -4.46
N ALA A 115 26.83 3.21 -5.48
CA ALA A 115 25.36 3.29 -5.55
C ALA A 115 24.74 2.40 -4.47
N ASN A 116 24.08 3.03 -3.51
CA ASN A 116 23.30 2.32 -2.48
C ASN A 116 22.03 1.76 -3.07
N ILE A 117 21.79 0.49 -2.83
CA ILE A 117 20.61 -0.21 -3.34
C ILE A 117 19.52 -0.12 -2.29
N LEU A 118 18.41 0.54 -2.62
CA LEU A 118 17.28 0.72 -1.70
C LEU A 118 16.30 -0.45 -1.76
N LEU A 119 15.98 -0.92 -2.96
CA LEU A 119 15.03 -2.01 -3.19
C LEU A 119 15.63 -3.05 -4.14
N ARG A 120 15.42 -4.32 -3.84
CA ARG A 120 15.82 -5.46 -4.66
C ARG A 120 14.69 -6.49 -4.71
N VAL A 121 14.37 -6.94 -5.90
CA VAL A 121 13.51 -8.10 -6.11
C VAL A 121 14.37 -9.33 -6.37
N ASP A 122 14.20 -10.36 -5.54
CA ASP A 122 14.84 -11.65 -5.68
C ASP A 122 13.89 -12.79 -5.28
N ALA A 123 14.37 -14.03 -5.35
CA ALA A 123 13.56 -15.18 -4.98
C ALA A 123 13.10 -15.13 -3.51
N PHE A 124 13.92 -14.56 -2.62
CA PHE A 124 13.57 -14.39 -1.21
C PHE A 124 12.38 -13.44 -1.05
N SER A 125 12.42 -12.26 -1.65
CA SER A 125 11.33 -11.29 -1.59
C SER A 125 10.03 -11.87 -2.16
N ARG A 126 10.11 -12.60 -3.28
CA ARG A 126 8.94 -13.25 -3.92
C ARG A 126 8.27 -14.31 -3.05
N ILE A 127 9.05 -15.13 -2.36
CA ILE A 127 8.49 -16.14 -1.45
C ILE A 127 7.69 -15.46 -0.34
N PHE A 128 8.24 -14.42 0.27
CA PHE A 128 7.55 -13.69 1.34
C PHE A 128 6.33 -12.92 0.84
N GLU A 129 6.40 -12.27 -0.33
CA GLU A 129 5.25 -11.61 -0.95
C GLU A 129 4.09 -12.59 -1.18
N ILE A 130 4.37 -13.77 -1.73
CA ILE A 130 3.37 -14.81 -1.94
C ILE A 130 2.72 -15.21 -0.61
N MET A 131 3.52 -15.41 0.44
CA MET A 131 2.99 -15.74 1.76
C MET A 131 2.08 -14.63 2.29
N PHE A 132 2.49 -13.37 2.20
CA PHE A 132 1.70 -12.24 2.68
C PHE A 132 0.42 -12.03 1.86
N TYR A 133 0.53 -12.07 0.53
CA TYR A 133 -0.65 -11.92 -0.34
C TYR A 133 -1.65 -13.05 -0.14
N ALA A 134 -1.19 -14.29 0.02
CA ALA A 134 -2.06 -15.43 0.31
C ALA A 134 -2.75 -15.28 1.68
N ALA A 135 -2.02 -14.88 2.72
CA ALA A 135 -2.59 -14.66 4.06
C ALA A 135 -3.64 -13.54 4.05
N LEU A 136 -3.34 -12.41 3.39
CA LEU A 136 -4.26 -11.28 3.28
C LEU A 136 -5.46 -11.58 2.38
N LEU A 137 -5.28 -12.41 1.35
CA LEU A 137 -6.38 -12.92 0.53
C LEU A 137 -7.34 -13.77 1.36
N LEU A 138 -6.82 -14.68 2.19
CA LEU A 138 -7.64 -15.47 3.12
C LEU A 138 -8.38 -14.56 4.10
N ALA A 139 -7.73 -13.53 4.65
CA ALA A 139 -8.36 -12.54 5.51
C ALA A 139 -9.46 -11.77 4.77
N ALA A 140 -9.22 -11.36 3.52
CA ALA A 140 -10.21 -10.67 2.68
C ALA A 140 -11.44 -11.54 2.44
N VAL A 141 -11.26 -12.81 2.10
CA VAL A 141 -12.37 -13.77 1.88
C VAL A 141 -13.14 -14.02 3.18
N ALA A 142 -12.43 -14.24 4.30
CA ALA A 142 -13.05 -14.49 5.60
C ALA A 142 -13.85 -13.28 6.13
N SER A 143 -13.53 -12.07 5.67
CA SER A 143 -14.20 -10.84 6.09
C SER A 143 -15.49 -10.53 5.34
N ILE A 144 -15.79 -11.18 4.21
CA ILE A 144 -16.96 -10.88 3.35
C ILE A 144 -18.27 -10.95 4.14
N ASP A 145 -18.44 -11.98 4.95
CA ASP A 145 -19.68 -12.20 5.71
C ASP A 145 -19.66 -11.54 7.11
N ARG A 146 -18.51 -11.05 7.55
CA ARG A 146 -18.35 -10.43 8.86
C ARG A 146 -18.63 -8.92 8.86
N LEU A 147 -18.45 -8.27 7.72
CA LEU A 147 -18.74 -6.86 7.59
C LEU A 147 -20.23 -6.67 7.24
N PRO A 148 -20.97 -5.88 8.04
CA PRO A 148 -22.40 -5.72 7.81
C PRO A 148 -22.66 -4.98 6.50
N ALA A 149 -23.19 -5.70 5.53
CA ALA A 149 -23.72 -5.15 4.29
C ALA A 149 -25.23 -4.99 4.46
N ARG A 150 -25.69 -3.92 5.12
CA ARG A 150 -27.13 -3.71 5.29
C ARG A 150 -27.76 -3.16 4.02
N ARG A 151 -28.67 -3.94 3.46
CA ARG A 151 -29.61 -3.49 2.41
C ARG A 151 -30.88 -2.84 2.99
N ALA A 152 -31.12 -2.99 4.29
CA ALA A 152 -32.31 -2.50 4.98
C ALA A 152 -31.91 -1.58 6.14
N GLY A 153 -32.39 -0.33 6.13
CA GLY A 153 -32.12 0.68 7.15
C GLY A 153 -32.33 2.07 6.57
N SER A 154 -32.11 3.11 7.39
CA SER A 154 -32.09 4.48 6.88
C SER A 154 -30.97 4.67 5.86
N GLU A 155 -31.16 5.55 4.86
CA GLU A 155 -30.14 5.85 3.83
C GLU A 155 -28.78 6.20 4.46
N ILE A 156 -28.78 6.92 5.58
CA ILE A 156 -27.59 7.32 6.32
C ILE A 156 -26.84 6.09 6.87
N GLN A 157 -27.56 5.11 7.43
CA GLN A 157 -26.96 3.91 7.99
C GLN A 157 -26.31 3.06 6.89
N GLN A 158 -26.98 2.93 5.74
CA GLN A 158 -26.42 2.21 4.59
C GLN A 158 -25.14 2.88 4.06
N LEU A 159 -25.09 4.20 4.02
CA LEU A 159 -23.91 4.96 3.61
C LEU A 159 -22.73 4.74 4.57
N ILE A 160 -22.99 4.75 5.87
CA ILE A 160 -21.95 4.51 6.88
C ILE A 160 -21.39 3.10 6.77
N ASP A 161 -22.26 2.09 6.68
CA ASP A 161 -21.86 0.68 6.63
C ASP A 161 -21.09 0.36 5.34
N ASN A 162 -21.51 0.90 4.19
CA ASN A 162 -20.81 0.73 2.92
C ASN A 162 -19.43 1.41 2.91
N ARG A 163 -19.31 2.60 3.50
CA ARG A 163 -18.04 3.29 3.62
C ARG A 163 -17.06 2.53 4.50
N ARG A 164 -17.53 1.94 5.60
CA ARG A 164 -16.69 1.10 6.47
C ARG A 164 -16.10 -0.10 5.74
N GLN A 165 -16.83 -0.72 4.82
CA GLN A 165 -16.28 -1.82 4.01
C GLN A 165 -15.14 -1.35 3.12
N VAL A 166 -15.28 -0.20 2.46
CA VAL A 166 -14.22 0.39 1.65
C VAL A 166 -12.97 0.64 2.49
N ASP A 167 -13.14 1.28 3.65
CA ASP A 167 -12.05 1.60 4.56
C ASP A 167 -11.31 0.33 5.03
N PHE A 168 -12.05 -0.75 5.33
CA PHE A 168 -11.47 -2.04 5.73
C PHE A 168 -10.57 -2.63 4.63
N TYR A 169 -11.08 -2.73 3.40
CA TYR A 169 -10.32 -3.31 2.30
C TYR A 169 -9.19 -2.41 1.82
N LEU A 170 -9.33 -1.08 1.94
CA LEU A 170 -8.24 -0.14 1.72
C LEU A 170 -7.07 -0.41 2.68
N LEU A 171 -7.35 -0.50 3.97
CA LEU A 171 -6.33 -0.77 4.99
C LEU A 171 -5.68 -2.14 4.77
N LEU A 172 -6.45 -3.14 4.35
CA LEU A 172 -5.93 -4.47 4.07
C LEU A 172 -4.97 -4.45 2.86
N LEU A 173 -5.30 -3.74 1.78
CA LEU A 173 -4.39 -3.55 0.65
C LEU A 173 -3.16 -2.69 1.00
N MET A 174 -3.33 -1.66 1.85
CA MET A 174 -2.19 -0.88 2.36
C MET A 174 -1.23 -1.76 3.18
N THR A 175 -1.76 -2.67 3.99
CA THR A 175 -0.93 -3.66 4.70
C THR A 175 -0.16 -4.54 3.71
N ALA A 176 -0.81 -5.04 2.65
CA ALA A 176 -0.15 -5.82 1.62
C ALA A 176 1.00 -5.04 0.95
N PHE A 177 0.74 -3.78 0.61
CA PHE A 177 1.73 -2.90 -0.02
C PHE A 177 2.92 -2.60 0.92
N GLY A 178 2.66 -2.30 2.20
CA GLY A 178 3.73 -2.09 3.18
C GLY A 178 4.60 -3.33 3.39
N MET A 179 3.98 -4.52 3.47
CA MET A 179 4.69 -5.78 3.60
C MET A 179 5.53 -6.10 2.36
N SER A 180 5.07 -5.78 1.14
CA SER A 180 5.88 -5.98 -0.07
C SER A 180 7.12 -5.06 -0.09
N ILE A 181 7.00 -3.82 0.34
CA ILE A 181 8.17 -2.93 0.50
C ILE A 181 9.19 -3.54 1.47
N VAL A 182 8.73 -4.08 2.61
CA VAL A 182 9.61 -4.72 3.61
C VAL A 182 10.40 -5.87 2.99
N THR A 183 9.76 -6.72 2.17
CA THR A 183 10.41 -7.90 1.57
C THR A 183 11.48 -7.55 0.54
N MET A 184 11.31 -6.43 -0.15
CA MET A 184 12.24 -5.94 -1.17
C MET A 184 13.33 -5.03 -0.62
N SER A 185 13.19 -4.58 0.63
CA SER A 185 14.05 -3.55 1.21
C SER A 185 15.47 -4.05 1.43
N MET A 186 16.46 -3.27 0.98
CA MET A 186 17.89 -3.47 1.20
C MET A 186 18.48 -2.38 2.10
N ASP A 187 17.70 -1.37 2.43
CA ASP A 187 18.05 -0.24 3.28
C ASP A 187 17.16 -0.23 4.52
N LEU A 188 17.76 -0.02 5.70
CA LEU A 188 17.04 -0.06 6.97
C LEU A 188 15.96 1.03 7.09
N PHE A 189 16.17 2.20 6.46
CA PHE A 189 15.17 3.26 6.48
C PHE A 189 13.98 2.93 5.59
N VAL A 190 14.22 2.35 4.41
CA VAL A 190 13.16 1.88 3.52
C VAL A 190 12.39 0.73 4.16
N LEU A 191 13.09 -0.19 4.83
CA LEU A 191 12.46 -1.26 5.62
C LEU A 191 11.54 -0.68 6.70
N PHE A 192 12.03 0.32 7.44
CA PHE A 192 11.24 1.01 8.46
C PHE A 192 9.98 1.66 7.87
N ILE A 193 10.09 2.35 6.73
CA ILE A 193 8.92 2.94 6.04
C ILE A 193 7.90 1.87 5.66
N GLY A 194 8.34 0.75 5.10
CA GLY A 194 7.45 -0.38 4.76
C GLY A 194 6.73 -0.94 5.99
N LEU A 195 7.46 -1.13 7.10
CA LEU A 195 6.89 -1.56 8.38
C LEU A 195 5.86 -0.55 8.91
N GLU A 196 6.13 0.75 8.82
CA GLU A 196 5.20 1.78 9.28
C GLU A 196 3.91 1.81 8.45
N ILE A 197 4.01 1.68 7.12
CA ILE A 197 2.81 1.60 6.25
C ILE A 197 1.93 0.40 6.66
N ALA A 198 2.54 -0.76 6.87
CA ALA A 198 1.81 -1.96 7.26
C ALA A 198 1.23 -1.84 8.69
N SER A 199 2.04 -1.43 9.67
CA SER A 199 1.64 -1.36 11.07
C SER A 199 0.57 -0.31 11.34
N LEU A 200 0.67 0.89 10.75
CA LEU A 200 -0.37 1.91 10.86
C LEU A 200 -1.71 1.40 10.33
N SER A 201 -1.70 0.67 9.20
CA SER A 201 -2.90 0.05 8.65
C SER A 201 -3.49 -0.98 9.61
N ILE A 202 -2.65 -1.81 10.22
CA ILE A 202 -3.07 -2.83 11.20
C ILE A 202 -3.60 -2.17 12.48
N TYR A 203 -3.01 -1.07 12.97
CA TYR A 203 -3.51 -0.37 14.15
C TYR A 203 -4.96 0.10 13.95
N VAL A 204 -5.26 0.65 12.78
CA VAL A 204 -6.62 1.07 12.43
C VAL A 204 -7.55 -0.14 12.28
N LEU A 205 -7.07 -1.27 11.72
CA LEU A 205 -7.86 -2.50 11.62
C LEU A 205 -8.19 -3.10 12.99
N VAL A 206 -7.27 -3.07 13.96
CA VAL A 206 -7.54 -3.51 15.34
C VAL A 206 -8.61 -2.63 15.99
N ALA A 207 -8.55 -1.31 15.75
CA ALA A 207 -9.55 -0.36 16.24
C ALA A 207 -10.83 -0.31 15.37
N PHE A 208 -11.01 -1.23 14.42
CA PHE A 208 -12.09 -1.15 13.43
C PHE A 208 -13.50 -1.14 14.04
N HIS A 209 -13.69 -1.87 15.14
CA HIS A 209 -14.92 -1.89 15.92
C HIS A 209 -14.90 -0.89 17.09
N LYS A 210 -14.50 0.36 16.83
CA LYS A 210 -14.37 1.43 17.82
C LYS A 210 -15.65 1.79 18.57
N GLU A 211 -16.81 1.31 18.13
CA GLU A 211 -18.09 1.51 18.81
C GLU A 211 -18.21 0.64 20.08
N THR A 212 -17.41 -0.41 20.20
CA THR A 212 -17.33 -1.22 21.42
C THR A 212 -16.21 -0.68 22.32
N PRO A 213 -16.43 -0.64 23.65
CA PRO A 213 -15.39 -0.21 24.59
C PRO A 213 -14.11 -1.04 24.46
N GLU A 214 -14.25 -2.35 24.26
CA GLU A 214 -13.13 -3.28 24.11
C GLU A 214 -12.35 -3.02 22.82
N GLY A 215 -13.03 -2.72 21.71
CA GLY A 215 -12.41 -2.40 20.43
C GLY A 215 -11.66 -1.07 20.48
N ALA A 216 -12.24 -0.06 21.12
CA ALA A 216 -11.61 1.24 21.32
C ALA A 216 -10.39 1.14 22.25
N GLU A 217 -10.51 0.45 23.38
CA GLU A 217 -9.42 0.23 24.34
C GLU A 217 -8.27 -0.59 23.70
N GLY A 218 -8.60 -1.68 23.00
CA GLY A 218 -7.61 -2.51 22.31
C GLY A 218 -6.87 -1.72 21.23
N GLY A 219 -7.57 -0.93 20.44
CA GLY A 219 -6.98 -0.08 19.41
C GLY A 219 -6.01 0.96 19.97
N VAL A 220 -6.40 1.66 21.02
CA VAL A 220 -5.54 2.68 21.68
C VAL A 220 -4.28 2.03 22.30
N LYS A 221 -4.44 0.93 23.00
CA LYS A 221 -3.30 0.21 23.62
C LYS A 221 -2.32 -0.27 22.54
N TYR A 222 -2.83 -0.87 21.47
CA TYR A 222 -2.01 -1.38 20.38
C TYR A 222 -1.27 -0.26 19.66
N PHE A 223 -1.95 0.85 19.39
CA PHE A 223 -1.34 2.03 18.76
C PHE A 223 -0.22 2.63 19.65
N ILE A 224 -0.46 2.83 20.95
CA ILE A 224 0.55 3.42 21.83
C ILE A 224 1.79 2.53 21.92
N VAL A 225 1.62 1.23 22.13
CA VAL A 225 2.74 0.28 22.21
C VAL A 225 3.51 0.24 20.88
N GLY A 226 2.78 0.23 19.75
CA GLY A 226 3.38 0.26 18.42
C GLY A 226 4.17 1.55 18.19
N ALA A 227 3.57 2.72 18.45
CA ALA A 227 4.25 4.01 18.26
C ALA A 227 5.53 4.15 19.11
N VAL A 228 5.53 3.67 20.34
CA VAL A 228 6.73 3.65 21.18
C VAL A 228 7.79 2.71 20.60
N SER A 229 7.38 1.53 20.12
CA SER A 229 8.30 0.57 19.48
C SER A 229 8.93 1.15 18.22
N SER A 230 8.13 1.82 17.38
CA SER A 230 8.60 2.49 16.17
C SER A 230 9.58 3.63 16.49
N ALA A 231 9.31 4.42 17.54
CA ALA A 231 10.22 5.48 17.96
C ALA A 231 11.58 4.92 18.40
N VAL A 232 11.59 3.80 19.14
CA VAL A 232 12.82 3.12 19.56
C VAL A 232 13.57 2.55 18.35
N ALA A 233 12.85 1.92 17.42
CA ALA A 233 13.44 1.39 16.19
C ALA A 233 14.09 2.51 15.35
N LEU A 234 13.38 3.62 15.12
CA LEU A 234 13.90 4.77 14.36
C LEU A 234 15.12 5.38 15.05
N TYR A 235 15.09 5.48 16.39
CA TYR A 235 16.25 5.93 17.15
C TYR A 235 17.45 5.00 16.95
N GLY A 236 17.24 3.67 17.00
CA GLY A 236 18.28 2.68 16.72
C GLY A 236 18.86 2.82 15.31
N ILE A 237 18.00 2.99 14.29
CA ILE A 237 18.41 3.22 12.90
C ILE A 237 19.25 4.50 12.79
N SER A 238 18.87 5.58 13.48
CA SER A 238 19.60 6.83 13.47
C SER A 238 21.01 6.70 14.08
N LEU A 239 21.15 5.91 15.16
CA LEU A 239 22.45 5.61 15.76
C LEU A 239 23.33 4.76 14.83
N LEU A 240 22.77 3.78 14.14
CA LEU A 240 23.49 2.98 13.16
C LEU A 240 23.99 3.86 11.99
N TYR A 241 23.16 4.78 11.53
CA TYR A 241 23.55 5.74 10.51
C TYR A 241 24.71 6.65 10.97
N LEU A 242 24.64 7.17 12.19
CA LEU A 242 25.71 8.00 12.76
C LEU A 242 27.03 7.23 12.92
N TRP A 243 26.96 5.94 13.21
CA TRP A 243 28.13 5.09 13.37
C TRP A 243 28.74 4.65 12.04
N ASN A 244 27.91 4.24 11.09
CA ASN A 244 28.36 3.57 9.86
C ASN A 244 28.36 4.46 8.62
N GLY A 245 27.67 5.60 8.67
CA GLY A 245 27.54 6.54 7.53
C GLY A 245 26.56 6.06 6.45
N ASN A 246 26.05 4.83 6.52
CA ASN A 246 25.03 4.27 5.63
C ASN A 246 24.08 3.35 6.39
N LEU A 247 22.99 2.92 5.75
CA LEU A 247 21.94 2.06 6.32
C LEU A 247 21.78 0.71 5.58
N GLN A 248 22.77 0.35 4.77
CA GLN A 248 22.82 -0.94 4.07
C GLN A 248 23.50 -2.03 4.89
#